data_4531ac0fe90e47d8dd403286274fd2ae
#
_entry.id   4531ac0fe90e47d8dd403286274fd2ae
#
_cell.length_a   1.000
_cell.length_b   1.000
_cell.length_c   1.000
_cell.angle_alpha   90.00
_cell.angle_beta   90.00
_cell.angle_gamma   90.00
#
_symmetry.space_group_name_H-M   'P 1'
#
loop_
_entity.id
_entity.type
_entity.pdbx_description
1 polymer ?
#
loop_
_entity_poly.entity_id
_entity_poly.type
_entity_poly.pdbx_seq_one_letter_code
_entity_poly.pdbx_strand_id
1 'polypeptide(L)'
;IMFDDEYGNKLSTNSREAVDLYNKGTHQFLGAEPGVENNFRAATDADPEFALAHIGCAREMQLRGRSADMRQSLNRAIEYAENLSEREQSHLNVSSLLLRGKSAEARLAVYQHVKYWPRDVLIAQMCTSVFGLIGFSGLPGREAEQLSFISSLATHYGENWWYKAQLAFAQL
;
A
#
# COMPACT_ATOMS: atom_id res chain seq x y z
N ILE A 1 20.27 10.10 -6.94
CA ILE A 1 20.22 8.63 -7.06
C ILE A 1 18.88 8.22 -6.46
N MET A 2 18.04 7.52 -7.25
CA MET A 2 16.79 6.93 -6.75
C MET A 2 17.06 5.47 -6.37
N PHE A 3 16.48 5.04 -5.24
CA PHE A 3 16.55 3.65 -4.80
C PHE A 3 15.29 2.89 -5.18
N ASP A 4 15.39 1.59 -5.31
CA ASP A 4 14.24 0.71 -5.49
C ASP A 4 13.79 0.13 -4.15
N ASP A 5 12.47 -0.08 -3.98
CA ASP A 5 11.95 -0.87 -2.88
C ASP A 5 12.19 -2.38 -3.12
N GLU A 6 11.79 -3.22 -2.15
CA GLU A 6 11.92 -4.69 -2.27
C GLU A 6 11.18 -5.28 -3.47
N TYR A 7 10.20 -4.58 -4.01
CA TYR A 7 9.38 -5.03 -5.14
C TYR A 7 9.83 -4.44 -6.47
N GLY A 8 10.95 -3.70 -6.49
CA GLY A 8 11.53 -3.12 -7.69
C GLY A 8 10.89 -1.81 -8.12
N ASN A 9 10.15 -1.14 -7.25
CA ASN A 9 9.57 0.17 -7.54
C ASN A 9 10.51 1.28 -7.10
N LYS A 10 10.76 2.25 -7.99
CA LYS A 10 11.58 3.41 -7.65
C LYS A 10 10.92 4.31 -6.61
N LEU A 11 11.71 4.77 -5.67
CA LEU A 11 11.28 5.63 -4.57
C LEU A 11 11.92 7.01 -4.70
N SER A 12 11.12 8.06 -4.51
CA SER A 12 11.59 9.45 -4.51
C SER A 12 12.16 9.83 -3.14
N THR A 13 13.30 9.23 -2.81
CA THR A 13 14.09 9.54 -1.63
C THR A 13 15.56 9.30 -1.92
N ASN A 14 16.43 10.12 -1.34
CA ASN A 14 17.89 9.98 -1.43
C ASN A 14 18.49 9.31 -0.20
N SER A 15 17.67 8.90 0.76
CA SER A 15 18.09 8.26 1.99
C SER A 15 17.98 6.73 1.90
N ARG A 16 19.13 6.05 1.85
CA ARG A 16 19.19 4.58 1.92
C ARG A 16 18.54 4.07 3.21
N GLU A 17 18.83 4.73 4.31
CA GLU A 17 18.25 4.38 5.61
C GLU A 17 16.71 4.45 5.58
N ALA A 18 16.17 5.51 4.98
CA ALA A 18 14.71 5.65 4.84
C ALA A 18 14.12 4.51 4.00
N VAL A 19 14.79 4.10 2.92
CA VAL A 19 14.37 2.96 2.08
C VAL A 19 14.38 1.66 2.87
N ASP A 20 15.45 1.38 3.61
CA ASP A 20 15.58 0.13 4.38
C ASP A 20 14.49 0.06 5.47
N LEU A 21 14.20 1.16 6.15
CA LEU A 21 13.13 1.26 7.14
C LEU A 21 11.75 1.13 6.52
N TYR A 22 11.53 1.75 5.36
CA TYR A 22 10.29 1.63 4.59
C TYR A 22 10.04 0.18 4.16
N ASN A 23 11.05 -0.50 3.64
CA ASN A 23 10.95 -1.91 3.27
C ASN A 23 10.61 -2.79 4.47
N LYS A 24 11.21 -2.52 5.62
CA LYS A 24 10.93 -3.24 6.86
C LYS A 24 9.50 -3.02 7.34
N GLY A 25 9.03 -1.77 7.31
CA GLY A 25 7.65 -1.42 7.62
C GLY A 25 6.66 -2.07 6.67
N THR A 26 6.95 -2.08 5.37
CA THR A 26 6.13 -2.75 4.35
C THR A 26 6.03 -4.26 4.62
N HIS A 27 7.15 -4.92 4.88
CA HIS A 27 7.16 -6.35 5.19
C HIS A 27 6.30 -6.67 6.41
N GLN A 28 6.44 -5.91 7.48
CA GLN A 28 5.65 -6.08 8.70
C GLN A 28 4.16 -5.79 8.48
N PHE A 29 3.84 -4.76 7.71
CA PHE A 29 2.45 -4.43 7.35
C PHE A 29 1.79 -5.59 6.59
N LEU A 30 2.47 -6.14 5.59
CA LEU A 30 1.98 -7.26 4.79
C LEU A 30 1.82 -8.54 5.61
N GLY A 31 2.67 -8.76 6.59
CA GLY A 31 2.65 -9.92 7.48
C GLY A 31 1.78 -9.74 8.72
N ALA A 32 1.13 -8.60 8.89
CA ALA A 32 0.41 -8.23 10.11
C ALA A 32 1.28 -8.39 11.38
N GLU A 33 2.55 -8.06 11.26
CA GLU A 33 3.53 -8.15 12.35
C GLU A 33 3.57 -6.86 13.17
N PRO A 34 4.06 -6.90 14.42
CA PRO A 34 4.29 -5.69 15.22
C PRO A 34 5.44 -4.86 14.65
N GLY A 35 5.44 -3.56 14.95
CA GLY A 35 6.53 -2.65 14.61
C GLY A 35 6.31 -1.81 13.35
N VAL A 36 5.18 -1.94 12.68
CA VAL A 36 4.85 -1.20 11.44
C VAL A 36 4.98 0.30 11.64
N GLU A 37 4.30 0.85 12.65
CA GLU A 37 4.34 2.29 12.93
C GLU A 37 5.76 2.77 13.21
N ASN A 38 6.51 2.05 14.03
CA ASN A 38 7.88 2.44 14.39
C ASN A 38 8.79 2.52 13.16
N ASN A 39 8.70 1.57 12.24
CA ASN A 39 9.56 1.56 11.06
C ASN A 39 9.15 2.61 10.02
N PHE A 40 7.87 2.80 9.74
CA PHE A 40 7.45 3.88 8.84
C PHE A 40 7.75 5.26 9.42
N ARG A 41 7.56 5.45 10.73
CA ARG A 41 7.90 6.70 11.39
C ARG A 41 9.41 6.96 11.37
N ALA A 42 10.22 5.95 11.63
CA ALA A 42 11.68 6.05 11.52
C ALA A 42 12.10 6.39 10.08
N ALA A 43 11.42 5.86 9.07
CA ALA A 43 11.65 6.23 7.67
C ALA A 43 11.36 7.71 7.42
N THR A 44 10.28 8.26 7.98
CA THR A 44 9.98 9.70 7.88
C THR A 44 10.93 10.57 8.70
N ASP A 45 11.52 10.05 9.76
CA ASP A 45 12.56 10.75 10.52
C ASP A 45 13.88 10.81 9.72
N ALA A 46 14.21 9.72 9.02
CA ALA A 46 15.40 9.66 8.17
C ALA A 46 15.27 10.51 6.90
N ASP A 47 14.04 10.65 6.37
CA ASP A 47 13.71 11.54 5.27
C ASP A 47 12.30 12.11 5.47
N PRO A 48 12.17 13.33 6.02
CA PRO A 48 10.87 13.97 6.26
C PRO A 48 10.02 14.21 5.00
N GLU A 49 10.63 14.25 3.83
CA GLU A 49 9.96 14.45 2.55
C GLU A 49 9.52 13.14 1.88
N PHE A 50 9.78 12.00 2.51
CA PHE A 50 9.43 10.69 1.97
C PHE A 50 7.92 10.42 2.06
N ALA A 51 7.17 10.87 1.06
CA ALA A 51 5.72 10.84 1.04
C ALA A 51 5.13 9.44 1.25
N LEU A 52 5.68 8.39 0.62
CA LEU A 52 5.16 7.03 0.75
C LEU A 52 5.32 6.48 2.16
N ALA A 53 6.34 6.87 2.91
CA ALA A 53 6.48 6.50 4.31
C ALA A 53 5.42 7.18 5.18
N HIS A 54 5.07 8.43 4.90
CA HIS A 54 3.94 9.10 5.56
C HIS A 54 2.61 8.39 5.26
N ILE A 55 2.42 7.91 4.04
CA ILE A 55 1.25 7.08 3.68
C ILE A 55 1.23 5.78 4.48
N GLY A 56 2.38 5.13 4.63
CA GLY A 56 2.51 3.94 5.46
C GLY A 56 2.06 4.18 6.91
N CYS A 57 2.51 5.28 7.51
CA CYS A 57 2.05 5.72 8.82
C CYS A 57 0.53 5.91 8.86
N ALA A 58 -0.03 6.62 7.88
CA ALA A 58 -1.46 6.90 7.82
C ALA A 58 -2.30 5.62 7.74
N ARG A 59 -1.88 4.64 6.95
CA ARG A 59 -2.56 3.35 6.82
C ARG A 59 -2.56 2.55 8.12
N GLU A 60 -1.43 2.50 8.80
CA GLU A 60 -1.34 1.84 10.10
C GLU A 60 -2.24 2.53 11.15
N MET A 61 -2.25 3.85 11.16
CA MET A 61 -3.11 4.62 12.07
C MET A 61 -4.59 4.41 11.78
N GLN A 62 -4.98 4.29 10.51
CA GLN A 62 -6.35 3.92 10.14
C GLN A 62 -6.75 2.58 10.74
N LEU A 63 -5.89 1.56 10.61
CA LEU A 63 -6.14 0.23 11.16
C LEU A 63 -6.28 0.23 12.68
N ARG A 64 -5.61 1.16 13.35
CA ARG A 64 -5.68 1.33 14.82
C ARG A 64 -6.80 2.26 15.26
N GLY A 65 -7.62 2.79 14.35
CA GLY A 65 -8.71 3.71 14.69
C GLY A 65 -8.24 5.12 15.11
N ARG A 66 -6.99 5.49 14.83
CA ARG A 66 -6.42 6.78 15.20
C ARG A 66 -6.61 7.80 14.06
N SER A 67 -7.84 8.26 13.89
CA SER A 67 -8.25 9.08 12.75
C SER A 67 -7.55 10.44 12.65
N ALA A 68 -7.27 11.09 13.77
CA ALA A 68 -6.58 12.39 13.78
C ALA A 68 -5.13 12.24 13.31
N ASP A 69 -4.41 11.23 13.83
CA ASP A 69 -3.04 10.92 13.43
C ASP A 69 -2.96 10.49 11.97
N MET A 70 -3.92 9.70 11.51
CA MET A 70 -4.04 9.30 10.12
C MET A 70 -4.14 10.52 9.19
N ARG A 71 -5.04 11.47 9.50
CA ARG A 71 -5.20 12.68 8.69
C ARG A 71 -3.93 13.53 8.68
N GLN A 72 -3.25 13.64 9.80
CA GLN A 72 -1.99 14.39 9.89
C GLN A 72 -0.92 13.76 8.98
N SER A 73 -0.73 12.45 9.04
CA SER A 73 0.25 11.75 8.20
C SER A 73 -0.12 11.84 6.72
N LEU A 74 -1.39 11.71 6.36
CA LEU A 74 -1.85 11.87 4.97
C LEU A 74 -1.57 13.28 4.46
N ASN A 75 -1.83 14.32 5.26
CA ASN A 75 -1.55 15.69 4.88
C ASN A 75 -0.05 15.93 4.66
N ARG A 76 0.80 15.34 5.48
CA ARG A 76 2.26 15.39 5.27
C ARG A 76 2.65 14.78 3.92
N ALA A 77 2.09 13.64 3.56
CA ALA A 77 2.34 13.04 2.25
C ALA A 77 1.92 13.97 1.10
N ILE A 78 0.77 14.62 1.23
CA ILE A 78 0.24 15.55 0.22
C ILE A 78 1.15 16.77 0.05
N GLU A 79 1.75 17.28 1.11
CA GLU A 79 2.69 18.42 1.05
C GLU A 79 3.87 18.16 0.10
N TYR A 80 4.28 16.90 -0.05
CA TYR A 80 5.42 16.51 -0.89
C TYR A 80 5.03 15.90 -2.23
N ALA A 81 3.76 16.00 -2.63
CA ALA A 81 3.23 15.36 -3.83
C ALA A 81 3.86 15.84 -5.14
N GLU A 82 4.28 17.11 -5.20
CA GLU A 82 4.82 17.70 -6.44
C GLU A 82 6.11 17.03 -6.94
N ASN A 83 6.87 16.43 -6.04
CA ASN A 83 8.16 15.80 -6.34
C ASN A 83 8.04 14.30 -6.63
N LEU A 84 6.84 13.75 -6.65
CA LEU A 84 6.61 12.32 -6.82
C LEU A 84 6.59 11.92 -8.30
N SER A 85 7.06 10.68 -8.57
CA SER A 85 6.88 10.03 -9.87
C SER A 85 5.40 9.77 -10.15
N GLU A 86 5.06 9.46 -11.40
CA GLU A 86 3.67 9.12 -11.77
C GLU A 86 3.13 7.96 -10.93
N ARG A 87 3.94 6.92 -10.70
CA ARG A 87 3.55 5.80 -9.85
C ARG A 87 3.24 6.26 -8.43
N GLU A 88 4.11 7.06 -7.85
CA GLU A 88 3.95 7.53 -6.48
C GLU A 88 2.78 8.49 -6.32
N GLN A 89 2.52 9.34 -7.31
CA GLN A 89 1.32 10.19 -7.34
C GLN A 89 0.05 9.34 -7.38
N SER A 90 0.04 8.31 -8.22
CA SER A 90 -1.08 7.36 -8.29
C SER A 90 -1.24 6.60 -6.97
N HIS A 91 -0.15 6.14 -6.35
CA HIS A 91 -0.14 5.50 -5.04
C HIS A 91 -0.76 6.42 -3.96
N LEU A 92 -0.37 7.68 -3.94
CA LEU A 92 -0.93 8.69 -3.03
C LEU A 92 -2.43 8.88 -3.26
N ASN A 93 -2.86 8.98 -4.53
CA ASN A 93 -4.27 9.14 -4.87
C ASN A 93 -5.12 7.95 -4.40
N VAL A 94 -4.71 6.73 -4.70
CA VAL A 94 -5.43 5.51 -4.27
C VAL A 94 -5.51 5.44 -2.75
N SER A 95 -4.39 5.67 -2.08
CA SER A 95 -4.32 5.67 -0.61
C SER A 95 -5.22 6.75 0.00
N SER A 96 -5.25 7.93 -0.61
CA SER A 96 -6.10 9.03 -0.16
C SER A 96 -7.59 8.68 -0.26
N LEU A 97 -8.01 8.03 -1.34
CA LEU A 97 -9.39 7.55 -1.51
C LEU A 97 -9.76 6.54 -0.42
N LEU A 98 -8.89 5.56 -0.18
CA LEU A 98 -9.07 4.56 0.87
C LEU A 98 -9.21 5.23 2.25
N LEU A 99 -8.27 6.10 2.61
CA LEU A 99 -8.19 6.73 3.94
C LEU A 99 -9.34 7.70 4.20
N ARG A 100 -9.93 8.26 3.14
CA ARG A 100 -11.11 9.12 3.22
C ARG A 100 -12.44 8.35 3.19
N GLY A 101 -12.39 7.02 3.22
CA GLY A 101 -13.60 6.18 3.23
C GLY A 101 -14.32 6.07 1.89
N LYS A 102 -13.69 6.50 0.79
CA LYS A 102 -14.24 6.39 -0.57
C LYS A 102 -13.94 5.00 -1.16
N SER A 103 -14.49 3.96 -0.53
CA SER A 103 -14.10 2.57 -0.79
C SER A 103 -14.39 2.11 -2.21
N ALA A 104 -15.54 2.47 -2.79
CA ALA A 104 -15.87 2.10 -4.17
C ALA A 104 -14.93 2.75 -5.19
N GLU A 105 -14.62 4.03 -5.00
CA GLU A 105 -13.68 4.75 -5.86
C GLU A 105 -12.25 4.21 -5.68
N ALA A 106 -11.85 3.91 -4.45
CA ALA A 106 -10.55 3.31 -4.15
C ALA A 106 -10.39 1.96 -4.83
N ARG A 107 -11.40 1.09 -4.80
CA ARG A 107 -11.37 -0.21 -5.48
C ARG A 107 -11.11 -0.07 -6.98
N LEU A 108 -11.81 0.82 -7.65
CA LEU A 108 -11.59 1.08 -9.08
C LEU A 108 -10.20 1.68 -9.33
N ALA A 109 -9.74 2.55 -8.47
CA ALA A 109 -8.40 3.14 -8.56
C ALA A 109 -7.28 2.10 -8.38
N VAL A 110 -7.47 1.09 -7.52
CA VAL A 110 -6.54 -0.05 -7.40
C VAL A 110 -6.41 -0.79 -8.72
N TYR A 111 -7.53 -1.12 -9.37
CA TYR A 111 -7.49 -1.79 -10.68
C TYR A 111 -6.71 -1.00 -11.72
N GLN A 112 -6.93 0.31 -11.78
CA GLN A 112 -6.20 1.16 -12.73
C GLN A 112 -4.71 1.23 -12.37
N HIS A 113 -4.38 1.33 -11.11
CA HIS A 113 -2.99 1.41 -10.63
C HIS A 113 -2.20 0.13 -10.96
N VAL A 114 -2.72 -1.04 -10.58
CA VAL A 114 -2.01 -2.31 -10.76
C VAL A 114 -1.87 -2.72 -12.23
N LYS A 115 -2.68 -2.15 -13.11
CA LYS A 115 -2.53 -2.34 -14.56
C LYS A 115 -1.18 -1.84 -15.07
N TYR A 116 -0.68 -0.75 -14.51
CA TYR A 116 0.59 -0.13 -14.88
C TYR A 116 1.73 -0.49 -13.91
N TRP A 117 1.40 -0.67 -12.63
CA TRP A 117 2.36 -0.95 -11.55
C TRP A 117 1.90 -2.15 -10.71
N PRO A 118 1.92 -3.36 -11.30
CA PRO A 118 1.38 -4.57 -10.64
C PRO A 118 2.17 -4.96 -9.39
N ARG A 119 3.45 -4.58 -9.30
CA ARG A 119 4.29 -4.89 -8.14
C ARG A 119 4.26 -3.80 -7.05
N ASP A 120 3.38 -2.81 -7.15
CA ASP A 120 3.10 -1.91 -6.05
C ASP A 120 2.24 -2.65 -5.00
N VAL A 121 2.92 -3.40 -4.16
CA VAL A 121 2.31 -4.39 -3.27
C VAL A 121 1.37 -3.78 -2.25
N LEU A 122 1.68 -2.59 -1.74
CA LEU A 122 0.82 -1.90 -0.78
C LEU A 122 -0.50 -1.43 -1.39
N ILE A 123 -0.52 -1.17 -2.68
CA ILE A 123 -1.78 -0.87 -3.40
C ILE A 123 -2.53 -2.17 -3.71
N ALA A 124 -1.86 -3.19 -4.26
CA ALA A 124 -2.48 -4.48 -4.53
C ALA A 124 -3.11 -5.09 -3.26
N GLN A 125 -2.45 -4.95 -2.12
CA GLN A 125 -2.92 -5.45 -0.82
C GLN A 125 -4.30 -4.89 -0.43
N MET A 126 -4.66 -3.69 -0.88
CA MET A 126 -5.96 -3.08 -0.56
C MET A 126 -7.15 -3.91 -1.05
N CYS A 127 -6.98 -4.71 -2.09
CA CYS A 127 -8.01 -5.58 -2.67
C CYS A 127 -7.87 -7.04 -2.26
N THR A 128 -7.08 -7.34 -1.25
CA THR A 128 -6.89 -8.69 -0.71
C THR A 128 -7.57 -8.85 0.64
N SER A 129 -7.76 -10.09 1.09
CA SER A 129 -8.44 -10.47 2.34
C SER A 129 -9.94 -10.13 2.35
N VAL A 130 -10.64 -10.73 3.30
CA VAL A 130 -12.09 -10.52 3.51
C VAL A 130 -12.42 -9.08 3.95
N PHE A 131 -11.47 -8.38 4.53
CA PHE A 131 -11.62 -6.99 4.98
C PHE A 131 -11.12 -5.97 3.94
N GLY A 132 -10.64 -6.44 2.79
CA GLY A 132 -10.16 -5.58 1.70
C GLY A 132 -11.32 -4.94 0.92
N LEU A 133 -10.96 -4.10 -0.06
CA LEU A 133 -11.92 -3.33 -0.85
C LEU A 133 -12.88 -4.20 -1.68
N ILE A 134 -12.46 -5.39 -2.08
CA ILE A 134 -13.33 -6.36 -2.76
C ILE A 134 -14.13 -7.17 -1.74
N GLY A 135 -13.45 -7.83 -0.80
CA GLY A 135 -14.08 -8.72 0.17
C GLY A 135 -15.13 -8.04 1.04
N PHE A 136 -14.92 -6.78 1.40
CA PHE A 136 -15.83 -5.98 2.23
C PHE A 136 -16.76 -5.07 1.43
N SER A 137 -16.82 -5.25 0.10
CA SER A 137 -17.65 -4.41 -0.79
C SER A 137 -19.16 -4.61 -0.60
N GLY A 138 -19.57 -5.75 -0.06
CA GLY A 138 -20.99 -6.13 0.02
C GLY A 138 -21.62 -6.50 -1.33
N LEU A 139 -20.84 -6.53 -2.41
CA LEU A 139 -21.34 -6.83 -3.74
C LEU A 139 -21.51 -8.34 -3.96
N PRO A 140 -22.55 -8.77 -4.71
CA PRO A 140 -22.65 -10.16 -5.18
C PRO A 140 -21.41 -10.56 -6.00
N GLY A 141 -20.94 -11.80 -5.82
CA GLY A 141 -19.81 -12.33 -6.56
C GLY A 141 -18.44 -11.79 -6.13
N ARG A 142 -18.36 -11.14 -4.98
CA ARG A 142 -17.08 -10.58 -4.45
C ARG A 142 -16.00 -11.63 -4.26
N GLU A 143 -16.35 -12.85 -3.89
CA GLU A 143 -15.40 -13.94 -3.72
C GLU A 143 -14.75 -14.31 -5.06
N ALA A 144 -15.53 -14.44 -6.12
CA ALA A 144 -15.03 -14.70 -7.47
C ALA A 144 -14.21 -13.52 -8.00
N GLU A 145 -14.62 -12.28 -7.73
CA GLU A 145 -13.88 -11.07 -8.09
C GLU A 145 -12.52 -11.06 -7.39
N GLN A 146 -12.47 -11.36 -6.10
CA GLN A 146 -11.22 -11.38 -5.33
C GLN A 146 -10.26 -12.44 -5.86
N LEU A 147 -10.73 -13.64 -6.14
CA LEU A 147 -9.91 -14.70 -6.72
C LEU A 147 -9.39 -14.28 -8.11
N SER A 148 -10.23 -13.69 -8.93
CA SER A 148 -9.84 -13.18 -10.25
C SER A 148 -8.77 -12.09 -10.15
N PHE A 149 -8.94 -11.14 -9.24
CA PHE A 149 -7.96 -10.07 -8.99
C PHE A 149 -6.61 -10.64 -8.58
N ILE A 150 -6.58 -11.51 -7.56
CA ILE A 150 -5.34 -12.15 -7.09
C ILE A 150 -4.69 -12.98 -8.20
N SER A 151 -5.47 -13.79 -8.91
CA SER A 151 -4.95 -14.63 -9.99
C SER A 151 -4.30 -13.81 -11.11
N SER A 152 -4.84 -12.64 -11.41
CA SER A 152 -4.30 -11.74 -12.44
C SER A 152 -2.88 -11.24 -12.13
N LEU A 153 -2.44 -11.29 -10.88
CA LEU A 153 -1.13 -10.85 -10.43
C LEU A 153 -0.06 -11.95 -10.43
N ALA A 154 -0.44 -13.20 -10.73
CA ALA A 154 0.44 -14.38 -10.61
C ALA A 154 1.78 -14.23 -11.33
N THR A 155 1.78 -13.72 -12.57
CA THR A 155 3.00 -13.56 -13.38
C THR A 155 3.95 -12.51 -12.82
N HIS A 156 3.45 -11.60 -12.00
CA HIS A 156 4.22 -10.48 -11.42
C HIS A 156 4.83 -10.82 -10.06
N TYR A 157 4.24 -11.76 -9.31
CA TYR A 157 4.68 -12.11 -7.95
C TYR A 157 5.35 -13.48 -7.83
N GLY A 158 5.05 -14.43 -8.72
CA GLY A 158 5.68 -15.75 -8.72
C GLY A 158 5.57 -16.46 -7.37
N GLU A 159 6.71 -16.81 -6.77
CA GLU A 159 6.81 -17.52 -5.49
C GLU A 159 6.81 -16.61 -4.26
N ASN A 160 6.49 -15.33 -4.40
CA ASN A 160 6.46 -14.38 -3.29
C ASN A 160 5.54 -14.87 -2.16
N TRP A 161 6.03 -14.83 -0.92
CA TRP A 161 5.34 -15.37 0.26
C TRP A 161 3.98 -14.71 0.52
N TRP A 162 3.91 -13.38 0.40
CA TRP A 162 2.68 -12.63 0.60
C TRP A 162 1.64 -13.01 -0.46
N TYR A 163 2.04 -13.01 -1.73
CA TYR A 163 1.16 -13.36 -2.85
C TYR A 163 0.58 -14.76 -2.69
N LYS A 164 1.41 -15.74 -2.35
CA LYS A 164 0.97 -17.15 -2.15
C LYS A 164 -0.02 -17.25 -1.00
N ALA A 165 0.19 -16.52 0.08
CA ALA A 165 -0.77 -16.47 1.18
C ALA A 165 -2.11 -15.88 0.75
N GLN A 166 -2.11 -14.76 0.01
CA GLN A 166 -3.34 -14.14 -0.48
C GLN A 166 -4.08 -15.03 -1.47
N LEU A 167 -3.37 -15.71 -2.36
CA LEU A 167 -3.99 -16.68 -3.29
C LEU A 167 -4.65 -17.83 -2.52
N ALA A 168 -3.99 -18.39 -1.53
CA ALA A 168 -4.54 -19.45 -0.70
C ALA A 168 -5.83 -19.01 0.01
N PHE A 169 -5.84 -17.82 0.60
CA PHE A 169 -7.05 -17.26 1.23
C PHE A 169 -8.19 -17.06 0.23
N ALA A 170 -7.89 -16.62 -0.98
CA ALA A 170 -8.92 -16.37 -1.99
C ALA A 170 -9.53 -17.67 -2.57
N GLN A 171 -8.85 -18.82 -2.38
CA GLN A 171 -9.30 -20.14 -2.84
C GLN A 171 -10.17 -20.87 -1.80
N LEU A 172 -10.24 -20.38 -0.56
CA LEU A 172 -11.08 -20.95 0.50
C LEU A 172 -12.53 -20.52 0.39
#